data_f998ccb70e52a58f3f23dc6804ec31e7
#
_entry.id   f998ccb70e52a58f3f23dc6804ec31e7
#
_cell.length_a   1.000
_cell.length_b   1.000
_cell.length_c   1.000
_cell.angle_alpha   90.00
_cell.angle_beta   90.00
_cell.angle_gamma   90.00
#
_symmetry.space_group_name_H-M   'P 1'
#
loop_
_entity.id
_entity.type
_entity.pdbx_description
1 polymer ?
#
loop_
_entity_poly.entity_id
_entity_poly.type
_entity_poly.pdbx_seq_one_letter_code
_entity_poly.pdbx_strand_id
1 'polypeptide(L)'
;NADMVGHTGNMDATIAALEYLDKVLGEITNVILARQGVMIITADHGNVEELFNMQTGSINKEHSTNPVPLVIIGQEYEGKSLSQGDIAGADLSLLEVQGILADVAPTILKIINLPPPQEMTGRALI
;
A
#
# COMPACT_ATOMS: atom_id res chain seq x y z
N ASN A 1 -11.57 1.31 7.29
CA ASN A 1 -12.70 0.35 7.26
C ASN A 1 -12.26 -1.06 6.89
N ALA A 2 -11.29 -1.26 6.00
CA ALA A 2 -10.77 -2.59 5.66
C ALA A 2 -10.21 -3.30 6.91
N ASP A 3 -9.41 -2.61 7.70
CA ASP A 3 -8.87 -3.08 8.96
C ASP A 3 -9.99 -3.54 9.93
N MET A 4 -11.01 -2.71 10.13
CA MET A 4 -12.13 -3.04 11.01
C MET A 4 -12.87 -4.32 10.56
N VAL A 5 -13.05 -4.50 9.25
CA VAL A 5 -13.68 -5.71 8.70
C VAL A 5 -12.74 -6.92 8.83
N GLY A 6 -11.43 -6.72 8.63
CA GLY A 6 -10.42 -7.75 8.84
C GLY A 6 -10.47 -8.35 10.24
N HIS A 7 -10.62 -7.54 11.28
CA HIS A 7 -10.76 -7.98 12.66
C HIS A 7 -11.99 -8.86 12.92
N THR A 8 -12.95 -8.88 12.03
CA THR A 8 -14.09 -9.81 12.15
C THR A 8 -13.71 -11.26 11.81
N GLY A 9 -12.65 -11.45 11.03
CA GLY A 9 -12.25 -12.76 10.50
C GLY A 9 -13.21 -13.32 9.46
N ASN A 10 -14.10 -12.50 8.92
CA ASN A 10 -15.06 -12.92 7.88
C ASN A 10 -14.45 -12.65 6.49
N MET A 11 -14.02 -13.71 5.81
CA MET A 11 -13.36 -13.64 4.50
C MET A 11 -14.23 -12.95 3.44
N ASP A 12 -15.50 -13.36 3.32
CA ASP A 12 -16.39 -12.82 2.29
C ASP A 12 -16.66 -11.33 2.51
N ALA A 13 -16.86 -10.91 3.76
CA ALA A 13 -17.04 -9.51 4.11
C ALA A 13 -15.76 -8.71 3.84
N THR A 14 -14.59 -9.30 4.09
CA THR A 14 -13.30 -8.67 3.85
C THR A 14 -13.06 -8.45 2.35
N ILE A 15 -13.34 -9.47 1.53
CA ILE A 15 -13.25 -9.36 0.06
C ILE A 15 -14.17 -8.26 -0.45
N ALA A 16 -15.45 -8.27 -0.04
CA ALA A 16 -16.41 -7.25 -0.45
C ALA A 16 -15.99 -5.83 -0.03
N ALA A 17 -15.39 -5.68 1.16
CA ALA A 17 -14.87 -4.39 1.62
C ALA A 17 -13.69 -3.90 0.79
N LEU A 18 -12.77 -4.80 0.40
CA LEU A 18 -11.63 -4.47 -0.46
C LEU A 18 -12.06 -4.12 -1.88
N GLU A 19 -13.00 -4.85 -2.48
CA GLU A 19 -13.56 -4.54 -3.78
C GLU A 19 -14.24 -3.16 -3.80
N TYR A 20 -14.96 -2.83 -2.73
CA TYR A 20 -15.57 -1.51 -2.59
C TYR A 20 -14.52 -0.40 -2.43
N LEU A 21 -13.48 -0.66 -1.63
CA LEU A 21 -12.36 0.26 -1.45
C LEU A 21 -11.64 0.53 -2.77
N ASP A 22 -11.36 -0.51 -3.56
CA ASP A 22 -10.73 -0.39 -4.88
C ASP A 22 -11.54 0.52 -5.81
N LYS A 23 -12.85 0.32 -5.85
CA LYS A 23 -13.75 1.19 -6.63
C LYS A 23 -13.65 2.66 -6.20
N VAL A 24 -13.68 2.93 -4.90
CA VAL A 24 -13.59 4.30 -4.36
C VAL A 24 -12.22 4.92 -4.66
N LEU A 25 -11.14 4.15 -4.51
CA LEU A 25 -9.79 4.58 -4.87
C LEU A 25 -9.69 4.93 -6.36
N GLY A 26 -10.33 4.15 -7.24
CA GLY A 26 -10.40 4.44 -8.67
C GLY A 26 -11.10 5.78 -8.96
N GLU A 27 -12.20 6.07 -8.28
CA GLU A 27 -12.92 7.35 -8.41
C GLU A 27 -12.05 8.53 -7.95
N ILE A 28 -11.36 8.40 -6.82
CA ILE A 28 -10.44 9.43 -6.29
C ILE A 28 -9.27 9.63 -7.25
N THR A 29 -8.67 8.54 -7.73
CA THR A 29 -7.55 8.57 -8.69
C THR A 29 -7.91 9.38 -9.93
N ASN A 30 -9.09 9.17 -10.50
CA ASN A 30 -9.54 9.91 -11.68
C ASN A 30 -9.61 11.43 -11.43
N VAL A 31 -10.09 11.83 -10.25
CA VAL A 31 -10.17 13.26 -9.88
C VAL A 31 -8.77 13.85 -9.69
N ILE A 32 -7.85 13.12 -9.06
CA ILE A 32 -6.47 13.56 -8.83
C ILE A 32 -5.72 13.72 -10.16
N LEU A 33 -5.79 12.71 -11.04
CA LEU A 33 -5.14 12.76 -12.35
C LEU A 33 -5.70 13.86 -13.26
N ALA A 34 -7.01 14.10 -13.23
CA ALA A 34 -7.64 15.19 -13.97
C ALA A 34 -7.12 16.58 -13.54
N ARG A 35 -6.57 16.69 -12.34
CA ARG A 35 -5.97 17.90 -11.79
C ARG A 35 -4.44 17.91 -11.84
N GLN A 36 -3.84 16.95 -12.56
CA GLN A 36 -2.38 16.78 -12.64
C GLN A 36 -1.74 16.60 -11.25
N GLY A 37 -2.49 16.03 -10.32
CA GLY A 37 -2.01 15.73 -8.97
C GLY A 37 -1.28 14.41 -8.89
N VAL A 38 -0.69 14.15 -7.72
CA VAL A 38 -0.07 12.87 -7.36
C VAL A 38 -0.81 12.29 -6.17
N MET A 39 -1.10 11.00 -6.21
CA MET A 39 -1.71 10.24 -5.13
C MET A 39 -0.75 9.18 -4.64
N ILE A 40 -0.64 9.03 -3.34
CA ILE A 40 0.10 7.94 -2.71
C ILE A 40 -0.88 7.08 -1.93
N ILE A 41 -0.81 5.77 -2.13
CA ILE A 41 -1.61 4.78 -1.41
C ILE A 41 -0.63 3.88 -0.66
N THR A 42 -0.83 3.73 0.64
CA THR A 42 -0.08 2.82 1.50
C THR A 42 -0.94 2.42 2.70
N ALA A 43 -0.40 1.58 3.56
CA ALA A 43 -1.00 1.20 4.84
C ALA A 43 0.02 1.38 5.98
N ASP A 44 -0.46 1.44 7.21
CA ASP A 44 0.36 1.55 8.42
C ASP A 44 0.79 0.17 8.96
N HIS A 45 0.06 -0.89 8.63
CA HIS A 45 0.37 -2.29 8.98
C HIS A 45 -0.39 -3.25 8.05
N GLY A 46 -0.01 -4.50 8.08
CA GLY A 46 -0.74 -5.59 7.47
C GLY A 46 -1.84 -6.16 8.38
N ASN A 47 -2.83 -6.83 7.81
CA ASN A 47 -3.92 -7.49 8.52
C ASN A 47 -4.54 -8.58 7.65
N VAL A 48 -5.25 -8.19 6.59
CA VAL A 48 -6.12 -9.09 5.82
C VAL A 48 -5.37 -10.08 4.93
N GLU A 49 -4.10 -9.85 4.63
CA GLU A 49 -3.26 -10.76 3.86
C GLU A 49 -2.93 -12.04 4.63
N GLU A 50 -3.07 -12.02 5.96
CA GLU A 50 -2.91 -13.17 6.85
C GLU A 50 -4.21 -13.56 7.56
N LEU A 51 -5.37 -13.21 7.02
CA LEU A 51 -6.66 -13.50 7.65
C LEU A 51 -6.87 -15.00 7.92
N PHE A 52 -6.21 -15.86 7.14
CA PHE A 52 -6.25 -17.30 7.30
C PHE A 52 -4.84 -17.87 7.45
N ASN A 53 -4.57 -18.48 8.60
CA ASN A 53 -3.30 -19.17 8.83
C ASN A 53 -3.30 -20.54 8.13
N MET A 54 -2.56 -20.66 7.05
CA MET A 54 -2.48 -21.88 6.23
C MET A 54 -1.90 -23.09 6.97
N GLN A 55 -1.11 -22.87 8.04
CA GLN A 55 -0.47 -23.96 8.79
C GLN A 55 -1.41 -24.51 9.87
N THR A 56 -2.18 -23.66 10.53
CA THR A 56 -3.03 -24.05 11.66
C THR A 56 -4.50 -24.21 11.28
N GLY A 57 -4.91 -23.68 10.11
CA GLY A 57 -6.30 -23.63 9.67
C GLY A 57 -7.16 -22.63 10.47
N SER A 58 -6.55 -21.80 11.31
CA SER A 58 -7.25 -20.83 12.15
C SER A 58 -7.38 -19.47 11.47
N ILE A 59 -8.44 -18.74 11.82
CA ILE A 59 -8.61 -17.34 11.44
C ILE A 59 -7.68 -16.48 12.31
N ASN A 60 -6.86 -15.65 11.66
CA ASN A 60 -6.10 -14.61 12.30
C ASN A 60 -6.82 -13.26 12.19
N LYS A 61 -6.96 -12.56 13.29
CA LYS A 61 -7.64 -11.25 13.37
C LYS A 61 -6.70 -10.13 13.80
N GLU A 62 -5.44 -10.47 14.00
CA GLU A 62 -4.43 -9.53 14.50
C GLU A 62 -3.75 -8.80 13.34
N HIS A 63 -3.08 -7.71 13.68
CA HIS A 63 -2.20 -7.04 12.73
C HIS A 63 -0.99 -7.90 12.43
N SER A 64 -0.51 -7.84 11.20
CA SER A 64 0.75 -8.47 10.79
C SER A 64 1.88 -7.44 10.69
N THR A 65 3.10 -7.94 10.70
CA THR A 65 4.30 -7.15 10.41
C THR A 65 4.76 -7.30 8.96
N ASN A 66 3.92 -7.84 8.11
CA ASN A 66 4.20 -7.99 6.69
C ASN A 66 4.41 -6.65 6.01
N PRO A 67 5.20 -6.61 4.94
CA PRO A 67 5.33 -5.42 4.12
C PRO A 67 3.97 -4.97 3.59
N VAL A 68 3.76 -3.66 3.60
CA VAL A 68 2.55 -3.03 3.05
C VAL A 68 2.84 -2.45 1.66
N PRO A 69 1.85 -2.34 0.78
CA PRO A 69 2.05 -1.74 -0.54
C PRO A 69 2.36 -0.25 -0.45
N LEU A 70 3.18 0.24 -1.37
CA LEU A 70 3.35 1.65 -1.66
C LEU A 70 3.09 1.87 -3.15
N VAL A 71 2.01 2.56 -3.47
CA VAL A 71 1.61 2.88 -4.85
C VAL A 71 1.65 4.39 -5.04
N ILE A 72 2.37 4.85 -6.06
CA ILE A 72 2.45 6.26 -6.43
C ILE A 72 1.79 6.43 -7.79
N ILE A 73 0.75 7.24 -7.84
CA ILE A 73 -0.09 7.46 -9.02
C ILE A 73 0.06 8.91 -9.46
N GLY A 74 0.51 9.12 -10.69
CA GLY A 74 0.68 10.44 -11.31
C GLY A 74 1.20 10.27 -12.73
N GLN A 75 1.00 11.25 -13.60
CA GLN A 75 1.40 11.15 -15.01
C GLN A 75 2.90 10.85 -15.18
N GLU A 76 3.73 11.41 -14.32
CA GLU A 76 5.19 11.21 -14.37
C GLU A 76 5.65 9.86 -13.82
N TYR A 77 4.77 9.10 -13.15
CA TYR A 77 5.06 7.80 -12.54
C TYR A 77 4.49 6.63 -13.33
N GLU A 78 3.75 6.88 -14.41
CA GLU A 78 3.18 5.85 -15.26
C GLU A 78 4.27 4.91 -15.81
N GLY A 79 4.04 3.60 -15.65
CA GLY A 79 4.97 2.56 -16.11
C GLY A 79 6.28 2.45 -15.32
N LYS A 80 6.44 3.20 -14.24
CA LYS A 80 7.60 3.08 -13.35
C LYS A 80 7.34 2.08 -12.24
N SER A 81 8.35 1.32 -11.86
CA SER A 81 8.33 0.41 -10.71
C SER A 81 9.55 0.64 -9.84
N LEU A 82 9.36 0.52 -8.52
CA LEU A 82 10.46 0.53 -7.55
C LEU A 82 11.14 -0.85 -7.47
N SER A 83 10.41 -1.91 -7.79
CA SER A 83 10.93 -3.27 -7.83
C SER A 83 11.46 -3.63 -9.22
N GLN A 84 12.53 -4.40 -9.29
CA GLN A 84 13.00 -4.97 -10.55
C GLN A 84 12.21 -6.25 -10.85
N GLY A 85 11.45 -6.21 -11.94
CA GLY A 85 10.74 -7.35 -12.51
C GLY A 85 9.22 -7.31 -12.30
N ASP A 86 8.49 -7.72 -13.33
CA ASP A 86 7.08 -8.02 -13.25
C ASP A 86 6.90 -9.35 -12.51
N ILE A 87 6.25 -9.34 -11.37
CA ILE A 87 5.83 -10.57 -10.72
C ILE A 87 4.54 -11.02 -11.38
N ALA A 88 4.68 -11.91 -12.35
CA ALA A 88 3.56 -12.56 -12.98
C ALA A 88 2.80 -13.37 -11.92
N GLY A 89 1.55 -13.01 -11.66
CA GLY A 89 0.68 -13.74 -10.74
C GLY A 89 0.54 -13.16 -9.34
N ALA A 90 1.11 -11.98 -9.09
CA ALA A 90 0.84 -11.16 -7.90
C ALA A 90 1.06 -11.83 -6.52
N ASP A 91 2.01 -12.75 -6.40
CA ASP A 91 2.44 -13.19 -5.07
C ASP A 91 3.31 -12.09 -4.43
N LEU A 92 2.67 -11.21 -3.67
CA LEU A 92 3.35 -10.09 -3.02
C LEU A 92 4.38 -10.53 -1.98
N SER A 93 4.31 -11.79 -1.50
CA SER A 93 5.29 -12.34 -0.55
C SER A 93 6.68 -12.54 -1.16
N LEU A 94 6.76 -12.58 -2.49
CA LEU A 94 8.02 -12.72 -3.24
C LEU A 94 8.67 -11.36 -3.56
N LEU A 95 8.00 -10.24 -3.27
CA LEU A 95 8.56 -8.91 -3.50
C LEU A 95 9.60 -8.57 -2.44
N GLU A 96 10.76 -8.10 -2.90
CA GLU A 96 11.74 -7.51 -2.00
C GLU A 96 11.22 -6.21 -1.39
N VAL A 97 11.40 -6.06 -0.08
CA VAL A 97 11.05 -4.84 0.64
C VAL A 97 11.93 -3.69 0.16
N GLN A 98 11.33 -2.65 -0.43
CA GLN A 98 12.05 -1.53 -1.01
C GLN A 98 12.28 -0.38 -0.02
N GLY A 99 11.54 -0.36 1.08
CA GLY A 99 11.62 0.70 2.08
C GLY A 99 10.88 0.36 3.37
N ILE A 100 10.79 1.35 4.23
CA ILE A 100 10.08 1.27 5.52
C ILE A 100 9.05 2.41 5.62
N LEU A 101 8.13 2.35 6.56
CA LEU A 101 7.11 3.38 6.73
C LEU A 101 7.69 4.78 6.98
N ALA A 102 8.88 4.89 7.59
CA ALA A 102 9.59 6.16 7.77
C ALA A 102 10.01 6.82 6.44
N ASP A 103 10.02 6.07 5.33
CA ASP A 103 10.40 6.58 4.01
C ASP A 103 9.24 7.27 3.27
N VAL A 104 8.01 7.10 3.75
CA VAL A 104 6.82 7.69 3.11
C VAL A 104 6.88 9.22 3.13
N ALA A 105 7.16 9.82 4.27
CA ALA A 105 7.20 11.27 4.40
C ALA A 105 8.35 11.92 3.58
N PRO A 106 9.59 11.42 3.60
CA PRO A 106 10.64 11.90 2.68
C PRO A 106 10.28 11.74 1.20
N THR A 107 9.58 10.66 0.84
CA THR A 107 9.10 10.45 -0.52
C THR A 107 8.09 11.52 -0.94
N ILE A 108 7.14 11.86 -0.07
CA ILE A 108 6.20 12.96 -0.30
C ILE A 108 6.94 14.29 -0.49
N LEU A 109 7.88 14.60 0.40
CA LEU A 109 8.67 15.83 0.30
C LEU A 109 9.45 15.91 -1.01
N LYS A 110 10.01 14.79 -1.46
CA LYS A 110 10.68 14.70 -2.76
C LYS A 110 9.73 15.02 -3.93
N ILE A 111 8.52 14.44 -3.92
CA ILE A 111 7.50 14.68 -4.94
C ILE A 111 7.13 16.17 -5.04
N ILE A 112 7.00 16.86 -3.92
CA ILE A 112 6.66 18.28 -3.88
C ILE A 112 7.89 19.21 -3.90
N ASN A 113 9.07 18.66 -4.18
CA ASN A 113 10.36 19.39 -4.27
C ASN A 113 10.71 20.18 -3.00
N LEU A 114 10.41 19.63 -1.83
CA LEU A 114 10.84 20.19 -0.55
C LEU A 114 11.97 19.34 0.06
N PRO A 115 13.00 19.98 0.64
CA PRO A 115 14.06 19.27 1.32
C PRO A 115 13.52 18.65 2.63
N PRO A 116 13.91 17.39 2.95
CA PRO A 116 13.55 16.80 4.23
C PRO A 116 14.31 17.51 5.38
N PRO A 117 13.69 17.70 6.55
CA PRO A 117 14.38 18.22 7.72
C PRO A 117 15.41 17.22 8.25
N GLN A 118 16.42 17.70 8.98
CA GLN A 118 17.54 16.87 9.46
C GLN A 118 17.12 15.77 10.45
N GLU A 119 16.04 15.97 11.15
CA GLU A 119 15.48 15.02 12.11
C GLU A 119 14.80 13.82 11.44
N MET A 120 14.50 13.92 10.16
CA MET A 120 13.86 12.85 9.39
C MET A 120 14.89 11.79 9.03
N THR A 121 14.72 10.57 9.53
CA THR A 121 15.68 9.46 9.36
C THR A 121 15.41 8.59 8.14
N GLY A 122 14.21 8.64 7.59
CA GLY A 122 13.84 7.95 6.35
C GLY A 122 14.44 8.59 5.11
N ARG A 123 14.39 7.87 3.99
CA ARG A 123 14.88 8.32 2.68
C ARG A 123 13.76 8.35 1.65
N ALA A 124 13.87 9.19 0.63
CA ALA A 124 12.95 9.13 -0.50
C ALA A 124 13.17 7.84 -1.31
N LEU A 125 12.09 7.18 -1.70
CA LEU A 125 12.11 5.93 -2.46
C LEU A 125 12.11 6.14 -3.99
N ILE A 126 11.98 7.40 -4.44
CA ILE A 126 11.93 7.79 -5.86
C ILE A 126 13.06 8.75 -6.19
#